data_f74fbd62fd025a1057423580a3316a18
#
_entry.id   f74fbd62fd025a1057423580a3316a18
#
_cell.length_a   1.000
_cell.length_b   1.000
_cell.length_c   1.000
_cell.angle_alpha   90.00
_cell.angle_beta   90.00
_cell.angle_gamma   90.00
#
_symmetry.space_group_name_H-M   'P 1'
#
loop_
_entity.id
_entity.type
_entity.pdbx_description
1 polymer ?
#
loop_
_entity_poly.entity_id
_entity_poly.type
_entity_poly.pdbx_seq_one_letter_code
_entity_poly.pdbx_strand_id
1 'polypeptide(L)'
;MASLDYFYDYLLFLAQAVTVVVAVLLILSAMASLGMKRQQQGSHGHLEIRKLNDRLNSLKDSLRQAVLPHAQFKKLHKQDQKKEKAEQKQAVKTAKKAEKQADPQPSEGDSRSRIFVLHFEGDIQASKVDHLRTEVTAVLTLAEPSDEVVVCLESPGGAVHGYGLAASQLDRIRQHGIPLVVAVDKVAASGGYLMAAVADRILAAPFAVIGSIGVLAQIPNVHRLLKKHDVDVELLTAGKYKRTLTVLGENTDEGRQKFILSLIHI
;
A
#
# COMPACT_ATOMS: atom_id res chain seq x y z
N MET A 1 -32.32 13.44 -62.81
CA MET A 1 -30.89 13.14 -62.63
C MET A 1 -30.31 13.83 -61.39
N ALA A 2 -30.48 15.13 -61.19
CA ALA A 2 -29.89 15.82 -60.03
C ALA A 2 -30.25 15.29 -58.63
N SER A 3 -31.45 14.73 -58.41
CA SER A 3 -31.86 14.19 -57.11
C SER A 3 -31.19 12.83 -56.76
N LEU A 4 -30.74 12.07 -57.75
CA LEU A 4 -30.02 10.81 -57.55
C LEU A 4 -28.55 11.11 -57.12
N ASP A 5 -27.95 12.15 -57.70
CA ASP A 5 -26.57 12.55 -57.39
C ASP A 5 -26.47 13.05 -55.96
N TYR A 6 -27.39 13.89 -55.48
CA TYR A 6 -27.45 14.31 -54.08
C TYR A 6 -27.64 13.15 -53.09
N PHE A 7 -28.39 12.14 -53.49
CA PHE A 7 -28.59 10.96 -52.64
C PHE A 7 -27.31 10.11 -52.54
N TYR A 8 -26.58 9.97 -53.66
CA TYR A 8 -25.29 9.29 -53.67
C TYR A 8 -24.22 10.03 -52.82
N ASP A 9 -24.15 11.36 -52.94
CA ASP A 9 -23.24 12.19 -52.16
C ASP A 9 -23.55 12.10 -50.66
N TYR A 10 -24.82 12.10 -50.30
CA TYR A 10 -25.25 11.92 -48.91
C TYR A 10 -24.88 10.53 -48.35
N LEU A 11 -25.10 9.46 -49.13
CA LEU A 11 -24.71 8.10 -48.74
C LEU A 11 -23.20 7.96 -48.60
N LEU A 12 -22.43 8.59 -49.46
CA LEU A 12 -20.98 8.57 -49.42
C LEU A 12 -20.44 9.33 -48.20
N PHE A 13 -21.01 10.48 -47.88
CA PHE A 13 -20.73 11.23 -46.68
C PHE A 13 -21.09 10.42 -45.42
N LEU A 14 -22.26 9.78 -45.38
CA LEU A 14 -22.68 8.95 -44.26
C LEU A 14 -21.73 7.76 -44.04
N ALA A 15 -21.33 7.08 -45.12
CA ALA A 15 -20.38 5.98 -45.06
C ALA A 15 -19.02 6.43 -44.51
N GLN A 16 -18.52 7.60 -44.95
CA GLN A 16 -17.29 8.18 -44.41
C GLN A 16 -17.41 8.53 -42.94
N ALA A 17 -18.51 9.16 -42.51
CA ALA A 17 -18.75 9.52 -41.11
C ALA A 17 -18.81 8.28 -40.23
N VAL A 18 -19.50 7.22 -40.62
CA VAL A 18 -19.58 5.95 -39.92
C VAL A 18 -18.18 5.29 -39.80
N THR A 19 -17.39 5.32 -40.87
CA THR A 19 -16.04 4.76 -40.87
C THR A 19 -15.13 5.47 -39.87
N VAL A 20 -15.19 6.81 -39.79
CA VAL A 20 -14.44 7.59 -38.83
C VAL A 20 -14.87 7.28 -37.41
N VAL A 21 -16.17 7.22 -37.13
CA VAL A 21 -16.68 6.88 -35.78
C VAL A 21 -16.23 5.49 -35.35
N VAL A 22 -16.33 4.49 -36.25
CA VAL A 22 -15.86 3.13 -35.95
C VAL A 22 -14.35 3.11 -35.68
N ALA A 23 -13.56 3.81 -36.49
CA ALA A 23 -12.10 3.91 -36.27
C ALA A 23 -11.77 4.52 -34.91
N VAL A 24 -12.44 5.62 -34.50
CA VAL A 24 -12.26 6.25 -33.19
C VAL A 24 -12.66 5.29 -32.06
N LEU A 25 -13.77 4.58 -32.17
CA LEU A 25 -14.20 3.60 -31.17
C LEU A 25 -13.20 2.45 -31.02
N LEU A 26 -12.63 1.97 -32.14
CA LEU A 26 -11.59 0.93 -32.11
C LEU A 26 -10.32 1.42 -31.43
N ILE A 27 -9.88 2.65 -31.69
CA ILE A 27 -8.71 3.25 -31.04
C ILE A 27 -8.96 3.40 -29.53
N LEU A 28 -10.13 3.91 -29.13
CA LEU A 28 -10.48 4.06 -27.71
C LEU A 28 -10.59 2.71 -27.01
N SER A 29 -11.14 1.69 -27.65
CA SER A 29 -11.21 0.34 -27.08
C SER A 29 -9.84 -0.31 -26.96
N ALA A 30 -8.94 -0.10 -27.93
CA ALA A 30 -7.55 -0.56 -27.86
C ALA A 30 -6.77 0.15 -26.73
N MET A 31 -6.95 1.45 -26.57
CA MET A 31 -6.33 2.20 -25.46
C MET A 31 -6.88 1.74 -24.10
N ALA A 32 -8.18 1.50 -23.96
CA ALA A 32 -8.78 0.97 -22.75
C ALA A 32 -8.27 -0.45 -22.42
N SER A 33 -8.13 -1.31 -23.43
CA SER A 33 -7.61 -2.67 -23.24
C SER A 33 -6.12 -2.70 -22.85
N LEU A 34 -5.31 -1.76 -23.36
CA LEU A 34 -3.91 -1.59 -22.96
C LEU A 34 -3.80 -1.05 -21.53
N GLY A 35 -4.69 -0.14 -21.13
CA GLY A 35 -4.80 0.35 -19.74
C GLY A 35 -5.17 -0.76 -18.76
N MET A 36 -6.17 -1.59 -19.09
CA MET A 36 -6.57 -2.75 -18.27
C MET A 36 -5.49 -3.82 -18.18
N LYS A 37 -4.76 -4.14 -19.27
CA LYS A 37 -3.63 -5.07 -19.23
C LYS A 37 -2.49 -4.58 -18.34
N ARG A 38 -2.21 -3.29 -18.30
CA ARG A 38 -1.22 -2.71 -17.38
C ARG A 38 -1.65 -2.82 -15.92
N GLN A 39 -2.94 -2.71 -15.63
CA GLN A 39 -3.49 -2.83 -14.28
C GLN A 39 -3.57 -4.28 -13.81
N GLN A 40 -3.80 -5.25 -14.70
CA GLN A 40 -3.81 -6.68 -14.38
C GLN A 40 -2.42 -7.30 -14.22
N GLN A 41 -1.39 -6.79 -14.89
CA GLN A 41 0.00 -7.25 -14.70
C GLN A 41 0.62 -6.79 -13.37
N GLY A 42 -0.01 -5.86 -12.63
CA GLY A 42 0.39 -5.42 -11.30
C GLY A 42 -0.07 -6.32 -10.14
N SER A 43 -0.88 -7.36 -10.38
CA SER A 43 -1.53 -8.14 -9.31
C SER A 43 -0.71 -9.31 -8.75
N HIS A 44 0.39 -9.69 -9.37
CA HIS A 44 1.38 -10.58 -8.76
C HIS A 44 2.58 -9.72 -8.33
N GLY A 45 2.53 -9.21 -7.09
CA GLY A 45 3.57 -8.36 -6.54
C GLY A 45 4.94 -9.00 -6.71
N HIS A 46 5.80 -8.39 -7.51
CA HIS A 46 7.20 -8.79 -7.60
C HIS A 46 7.92 -8.30 -6.34
N LEU A 47 8.31 -9.25 -5.49
CA LEU A 47 9.06 -8.94 -4.27
C LEU A 47 10.48 -8.56 -4.66
N GLU A 48 10.86 -7.29 -4.50
CA GLU A 48 12.21 -6.80 -4.69
C GLU A 48 12.93 -6.69 -3.33
N ILE A 49 13.96 -7.49 -3.13
CA ILE A 49 14.73 -7.50 -1.89
C ILE A 49 16.05 -6.76 -2.11
N ARG A 50 16.29 -5.72 -1.31
CA ARG A 50 17.53 -4.93 -1.32
C ARG A 50 18.22 -4.96 0.03
N LYS A 51 19.52 -5.21 0.03
CA LYS A 51 20.33 -5.09 1.26
C LYS A 51 20.69 -3.63 1.50
N LEU A 52 20.02 -3.01 2.47
CA LEU A 52 20.24 -1.58 2.81
C LEU A 52 21.68 -1.30 3.25
N ASN A 53 22.30 -2.22 3.99
CA ASN A 53 23.69 -2.09 4.43
C ASN A 53 24.67 -1.93 3.28
N ASP A 54 24.46 -2.64 2.16
CA ASP A 54 25.33 -2.53 0.97
C ASP A 54 25.24 -1.14 0.35
N ARG A 55 24.02 -0.57 0.30
CA ARG A 55 23.79 0.80 -0.16
C ARG A 55 24.46 1.83 0.75
N LEU A 56 24.32 1.69 2.06
CA LEU A 56 24.95 2.59 3.04
C LEU A 56 26.48 2.53 2.97
N ASN A 57 27.04 1.34 2.82
CA ASN A 57 28.48 1.14 2.64
C ASN A 57 28.97 1.80 1.34
N SER A 58 28.24 1.65 0.23
CA SER A 58 28.58 2.29 -1.04
C SER A 58 28.57 3.83 -0.93
N LEU A 59 27.58 4.41 -0.24
CA LEU A 59 27.51 5.86 0.02
C LEU A 59 28.70 6.33 0.88
N LYS A 60 29.02 5.59 1.94
CA LYS A 60 30.16 5.87 2.80
C LYS A 60 31.48 5.84 2.02
N ASP A 61 31.66 4.85 1.16
CA ASP A 61 32.88 4.73 0.34
C ASP A 61 33.00 5.85 -0.70
N SER A 62 31.87 6.23 -1.33
CA SER A 62 31.83 7.37 -2.25
C SER A 62 32.22 8.69 -1.56
N LEU A 63 31.68 8.95 -0.36
CA LEU A 63 32.05 10.13 0.44
C LEU A 63 33.52 10.09 0.85
N ARG A 64 34.04 8.94 1.31
CA ARG A 64 35.45 8.76 1.67
C ARG A 64 36.38 9.00 0.49
N GLN A 65 36.01 8.51 -0.69
CA GLN A 65 36.79 8.73 -1.90
C GLN A 65 36.87 10.20 -2.30
N ALA A 66 35.80 10.98 -2.06
CA ALA A 66 35.76 12.40 -2.38
C ALA A 66 36.54 13.27 -1.38
N VAL A 67 36.59 12.88 -0.09
CA VAL A 67 37.14 13.69 1.00
C VAL A 67 38.57 13.32 1.38
N LEU A 68 38.93 12.02 1.26
CA LEU A 68 40.23 11.53 1.73
C LEU A 68 41.26 11.46 0.61
N PRO A 69 42.58 11.71 0.90
CA PRO A 69 43.66 11.41 -0.05
C PRO A 69 43.61 9.93 -0.48
N HIS A 70 43.87 9.67 -1.74
CA HIS A 70 43.74 8.33 -2.34
C HIS A 70 44.46 7.22 -1.55
N ALA A 71 45.62 7.51 -0.96
CA ALA A 71 46.39 6.55 -0.15
C ALA A 71 45.68 6.15 1.14
N GLN A 72 45.02 7.11 1.79
CA GLN A 72 44.25 6.86 3.02
C GLN A 72 42.96 6.09 2.73
N PHE A 73 42.23 6.46 1.68
CA PHE A 73 41.05 5.73 1.22
C PHE A 73 41.36 4.25 0.94
N LYS A 74 42.44 3.98 0.16
CA LYS A 74 42.84 2.61 -0.17
C LYS A 74 43.20 1.78 1.06
N LYS A 75 43.80 2.40 2.10
CA LYS A 75 44.15 1.73 3.36
C LYS A 75 42.88 1.37 4.16
N LEU A 76 41.95 2.30 4.30
CA LEU A 76 40.68 2.08 5.02
C LEU A 76 39.78 1.06 4.31
N HIS A 77 39.59 1.18 3.01
CA HIS A 77 38.81 0.24 2.23
C HIS A 77 39.34 -1.20 2.33
N LYS A 78 40.68 -1.37 2.30
CA LYS A 78 41.34 -2.68 2.49
C LYS A 78 41.18 -3.23 3.91
N GLN A 79 41.11 -2.38 4.92
CA GLN A 79 40.84 -2.78 6.29
C GLN A 79 39.39 -3.24 6.47
N ASP A 80 38.42 -2.49 5.93
CA ASP A 80 36.99 -2.84 5.98
C ASP A 80 36.73 -4.17 5.25
N GLN A 81 37.29 -4.37 4.06
CA GLN A 81 37.20 -5.66 3.33
C GLN A 81 37.82 -6.84 4.13
N LYS A 82 38.91 -6.62 4.83
CA LYS A 82 39.50 -7.67 5.68
C LYS A 82 38.62 -8.03 6.86
N LYS A 83 38.00 -7.03 7.51
CA LYS A 83 37.05 -7.25 8.60
C LYS A 83 35.83 -8.04 8.13
N GLU A 84 35.25 -7.64 7.02
CA GLU A 84 34.06 -8.29 6.45
C GLU A 84 34.35 -9.75 6.06
N LYS A 85 35.49 -10.02 5.42
CA LYS A 85 35.96 -11.39 5.13
C LYS A 85 36.23 -12.23 6.38
N ALA A 86 36.73 -11.63 7.44
CA ALA A 86 36.99 -12.30 8.72
C ALA A 86 35.66 -12.67 9.41
N GLU A 87 34.71 -11.75 9.42
CA GLU A 87 33.38 -11.95 9.96
C GLU A 87 32.60 -13.05 9.19
N GLN A 88 32.64 -13.02 7.84
CA GLN A 88 32.03 -14.07 7.01
C GLN A 88 32.68 -15.45 7.28
N LYS A 89 34.00 -15.51 7.44
CA LYS A 89 34.68 -16.77 7.77
C LYS A 89 34.33 -17.30 9.15
N GLN A 90 34.14 -16.41 10.12
CA GLN A 90 33.68 -16.81 11.45
C GLN A 90 32.24 -17.32 11.43
N ALA A 91 31.32 -16.63 10.74
CA ALA A 91 29.95 -17.05 10.59
C ALA A 91 29.81 -18.42 9.91
N VAL A 92 30.61 -18.66 8.84
CA VAL A 92 30.65 -20.00 8.16
C VAL A 92 31.23 -21.08 9.07
N LYS A 93 32.22 -20.76 9.92
CA LYS A 93 32.81 -21.73 10.86
C LYS A 93 31.85 -22.09 12.00
N THR A 94 31.10 -21.11 12.52
CA THR A 94 30.06 -21.34 13.55
C THR A 94 28.90 -22.14 12.98
N ALA A 95 28.41 -21.82 11.77
CA ALA A 95 27.38 -22.61 11.09
C ALA A 95 27.81 -24.06 10.86
N LYS A 96 29.04 -24.32 10.38
CA LYS A 96 29.58 -25.67 10.20
C LYS A 96 29.82 -26.44 11.50
N LYS A 97 30.05 -25.75 12.63
CA LYS A 97 30.17 -26.39 13.93
C LYS A 97 28.81 -26.79 14.48
N ALA A 98 27.78 -25.95 14.29
CA ALA A 98 26.41 -26.27 14.64
C ALA A 98 25.84 -27.46 13.85
N GLU A 99 26.18 -27.56 12.57
CA GLU A 99 25.79 -28.71 11.71
C GLU A 99 26.44 -30.05 12.11
N LYS A 100 27.59 -30.02 12.77
CA LYS A 100 28.32 -31.24 13.20
C LYS A 100 27.96 -31.75 14.59
N GLN A 101 27.27 -30.93 15.39
CA GLN A 101 26.73 -31.33 16.69
C GLN A 101 25.23 -31.59 16.51
N ALA A 102 24.89 -32.81 16.13
CA ALA A 102 23.53 -33.31 16.02
C ALA A 102 22.92 -33.46 17.43
N ASP A 103 22.53 -32.38 18.04
CA ASP A 103 21.60 -32.33 19.17
C ASP A 103 20.61 -31.20 18.89
N PRO A 104 19.28 -31.45 18.84
CA PRO A 104 18.31 -30.46 18.40
C PRO A 104 17.90 -29.51 19.51
N GLN A 105 18.85 -28.96 20.24
CA GLN A 105 18.58 -27.75 21.01
C GLN A 105 18.93 -26.54 20.16
N PRO A 106 18.00 -25.57 20.00
CA PRO A 106 18.33 -24.33 19.32
C PRO A 106 19.44 -23.65 20.10
N SER A 107 20.67 -23.70 19.57
CA SER A 107 21.77 -22.92 20.11
C SER A 107 21.40 -21.44 19.95
N GLU A 108 21.16 -20.76 21.04
CA GLU A 108 21.14 -19.30 21.17
C GLU A 108 22.53 -18.70 20.83
N GLY A 109 23.08 -19.07 19.70
CA GLY A 109 24.43 -18.72 19.26
C GLY A 109 24.40 -17.82 18.04
N ASP A 110 24.41 -16.51 18.29
CA ASP A 110 24.92 -15.48 17.37
C ASP A 110 24.14 -15.29 16.04
N SER A 111 22.81 -15.43 16.05
CA SER A 111 21.98 -14.88 14.98
C SER A 111 21.91 -13.36 15.18
N ARG A 112 22.73 -12.60 14.44
CA ARG A 112 22.60 -11.15 14.41
C ARG A 112 21.15 -10.81 14.09
N SER A 113 20.45 -10.12 14.99
CA SER A 113 19.12 -9.58 14.78
C SER A 113 19.05 -8.86 13.43
N ARG A 114 18.08 -9.22 12.61
CA ARG A 114 17.84 -8.62 11.29
C ARG A 114 16.75 -7.56 11.41
N ILE A 115 16.88 -6.51 10.62
CA ILE A 115 15.83 -5.49 10.50
C ILE A 115 15.26 -5.59 9.08
N PHE A 116 13.97 -5.93 9.01
CA PHE A 116 13.21 -5.93 7.76
C PHE A 116 12.54 -4.58 7.59
N VAL A 117 12.82 -3.89 6.50
CA VAL A 117 12.25 -2.57 6.22
C VAL A 117 11.25 -2.70 5.09
N LEU A 118 9.98 -2.38 5.38
CA LEU A 118 8.87 -2.33 4.44
C LEU A 118 8.50 -0.87 4.15
N HIS A 119 7.96 -0.60 2.97
CA HIS A 119 7.53 0.73 2.58
C HIS A 119 6.06 0.71 2.18
N PHE A 120 5.26 1.56 2.81
CA PHE A 120 3.86 1.71 2.45
C PHE A 120 3.52 3.17 2.18
N GLU A 121 3.18 3.47 0.93
CA GLU A 121 2.61 4.74 0.51
C GLU A 121 1.14 4.52 0.20
N GLY A 122 0.26 5.07 1.04
CA GLY A 122 -1.17 4.88 0.94
C GLY A 122 -1.85 5.97 0.12
N ASP A 123 -2.76 5.54 -0.74
CA ASP A 123 -3.75 6.37 -1.42
C ASP A 123 -5.13 6.25 -0.77
N ILE A 124 -6.14 6.95 -1.29
CA ILE A 124 -7.51 6.92 -0.73
C ILE A 124 -8.09 5.50 -0.66
N GLN A 125 -7.75 4.62 -1.60
CA GLN A 125 -8.26 3.25 -1.67
C GLN A 125 -7.38 2.23 -0.95
N ALA A 126 -6.23 2.64 -0.41
CA ALA A 126 -5.19 1.74 0.10
C ALA A 126 -4.77 0.68 -0.95
N SER A 127 -4.60 1.10 -2.20
CA SER A 127 -4.41 0.19 -3.34
C SER A 127 -3.17 -0.71 -3.21
N LYS A 128 -2.18 -0.32 -2.41
CA LYS A 128 -0.96 -1.10 -2.14
C LYS A 128 -1.13 -2.18 -1.03
N VAL A 129 -2.34 -2.39 -0.50
CA VAL A 129 -2.56 -3.34 0.60
C VAL A 129 -2.22 -4.79 0.21
N ASP A 130 -2.45 -5.20 -1.04
CA ASP A 130 -2.10 -6.55 -1.49
C ASP A 130 -0.59 -6.75 -1.63
N HIS A 131 0.16 -5.70 -1.98
CA HIS A 131 1.63 -5.73 -1.94
C HIS A 131 2.12 -5.87 -0.50
N LEU A 132 1.61 -5.04 0.42
CA LEU A 132 1.93 -5.14 1.84
C LEU A 132 1.65 -6.54 2.39
N ARG A 133 0.51 -7.14 2.03
CA ARG A 133 0.16 -8.52 2.42
C ARG A 133 1.21 -9.53 1.97
N THR A 134 1.68 -9.40 0.73
CA THR A 134 2.71 -10.28 0.16
C THR A 134 4.04 -10.10 0.87
N GLU A 135 4.46 -8.85 1.10
CA GLU A 135 5.70 -8.50 1.81
C GLU A 135 5.67 -9.01 3.25
N VAL A 136 4.59 -8.74 4.00
CA VAL A 136 4.41 -9.25 5.36
C VAL A 136 4.46 -10.77 5.39
N THR A 137 3.79 -11.44 4.47
CA THR A 137 3.80 -12.90 4.39
C THR A 137 5.22 -13.42 4.13
N ALA A 138 5.97 -12.81 3.21
CA ALA A 138 7.35 -13.18 2.93
C ALA A 138 8.26 -12.98 4.15
N VAL A 139 8.12 -11.85 4.87
CA VAL A 139 8.87 -11.61 6.11
C VAL A 139 8.57 -12.69 7.14
N LEU A 140 7.29 -13.00 7.38
CA LEU A 140 6.87 -13.99 8.38
C LEU A 140 7.31 -15.42 8.08
N THR A 141 7.71 -15.74 6.83
CA THR A 141 8.29 -17.06 6.51
C THR A 141 9.74 -17.22 6.99
N LEU A 142 10.42 -16.10 7.31
CA LEU A 142 11.86 -16.10 7.62
C LEU A 142 12.21 -15.40 8.93
N ALA A 143 11.40 -14.45 9.38
CA ALA A 143 11.69 -13.64 10.55
C ALA A 143 11.52 -14.45 11.85
N GLU A 144 12.40 -14.20 12.79
CA GLU A 144 12.44 -14.78 14.13
C GLU A 144 12.09 -13.71 15.18
N PRO A 145 11.69 -14.06 16.40
CA PRO A 145 11.37 -13.08 17.47
C PRO A 145 12.52 -12.15 17.84
N SER A 146 13.76 -12.51 17.51
CA SER A 146 14.96 -11.68 17.70
C SER A 146 15.12 -10.60 16.63
N ASP A 147 14.39 -10.70 15.52
CA ASP A 147 14.40 -9.72 14.44
C ASP A 147 13.44 -8.56 14.73
N GLU A 148 13.50 -7.51 13.92
CA GLU A 148 12.61 -6.35 14.01
C GLU A 148 12.06 -5.99 12.63
N VAL A 149 10.81 -5.56 12.57
CA VAL A 149 10.21 -5.03 11.34
C VAL A 149 10.00 -3.52 11.49
N VAL A 150 10.52 -2.77 10.54
CA VAL A 150 10.31 -1.32 10.42
C VAL A 150 9.45 -1.05 9.19
N VAL A 151 8.32 -0.38 9.37
CA VAL A 151 7.46 0.06 8.27
C VAL A 151 7.62 1.56 8.08
N CYS A 152 8.21 1.97 6.96
CA CYS A 152 8.21 3.37 6.53
C CYS A 152 6.84 3.68 5.95
N LEU A 153 6.04 4.45 6.70
CA LEU A 153 4.64 4.74 6.39
C LEU A 153 4.47 6.17 5.95
N GLU A 154 3.88 6.35 4.77
CA GLU A 154 3.42 7.65 4.30
C GLU A 154 1.97 7.52 3.80
N SER A 155 0.99 8.08 4.54
CA SER A 155 -0.41 8.00 4.15
C SER A 155 -1.29 9.07 4.80
N PRO A 156 -2.11 9.77 4.01
CA PRO A 156 -3.15 10.66 4.53
C PRO A 156 -4.39 9.92 5.06
N GLY A 157 -4.45 8.58 4.89
CA GLY A 157 -5.64 7.78 5.15
C GLY A 157 -6.58 7.69 3.96
N GLY A 158 -7.77 7.13 4.18
CA GLY A 158 -8.76 6.91 3.11
C GLY A 158 -9.86 5.93 3.51
N ALA A 159 -10.23 5.03 2.59
CA ALA A 159 -11.34 4.09 2.76
C ALA A 159 -11.10 3.14 3.95
N VAL A 160 -12.05 3.14 4.87
CA VAL A 160 -11.96 2.41 6.15
C VAL A 160 -11.62 0.93 5.96
N HIS A 161 -12.31 0.24 5.04
CA HIS A 161 -12.08 -1.18 4.80
C HIS A 161 -10.68 -1.49 4.25
N GLY A 162 -10.12 -0.61 3.41
CA GLY A 162 -8.77 -0.77 2.86
C GLY A 162 -7.70 -0.60 3.94
N TYR A 163 -7.81 0.47 4.72
CA TYR A 163 -6.88 0.73 5.82
C TYR A 163 -7.04 -0.22 7.01
N GLY A 164 -8.26 -0.67 7.30
CA GLY A 164 -8.49 -1.73 8.28
C GLY A 164 -7.81 -3.04 7.88
N LEU A 165 -7.85 -3.41 6.59
CA LEU A 165 -7.13 -4.55 6.06
C LEU A 165 -5.62 -4.35 6.15
N ALA A 166 -5.11 -3.15 5.81
CA ALA A 166 -3.68 -2.84 5.90
C ALA A 166 -3.18 -2.90 7.36
N ALA A 167 -3.91 -2.33 8.30
CA ALA A 167 -3.61 -2.41 9.74
C ALA A 167 -3.57 -3.86 10.23
N SER A 168 -4.53 -4.70 9.80
CA SER A 168 -4.55 -6.12 10.17
C SER A 168 -3.38 -6.92 9.56
N GLN A 169 -2.80 -6.49 8.42
CA GLN A 169 -1.55 -7.11 7.95
C GLN A 169 -0.38 -6.79 8.87
N LEU A 170 -0.28 -5.57 9.39
CA LEU A 170 0.77 -5.20 10.35
C LEU A 170 0.58 -5.92 11.69
N ASP A 171 -0.66 -6.09 12.14
CA ASP A 171 -0.95 -6.84 13.37
C ASP A 171 -0.50 -8.31 13.30
N ARG A 172 -0.49 -8.93 12.13
CA ARG A 172 0.08 -10.28 11.93
C ARG A 172 1.53 -10.36 12.37
N ILE A 173 2.33 -9.31 12.15
CA ILE A 173 3.75 -9.26 12.56
C ILE A 173 3.85 -9.33 14.09
N ARG A 174 3.06 -8.52 14.80
CA ARG A 174 3.01 -8.52 16.25
C ARG A 174 2.51 -9.84 16.84
N GLN A 175 1.47 -10.42 16.24
CA GLN A 175 0.94 -11.72 16.66
C GLN A 175 1.97 -12.86 16.52
N HIS A 176 2.98 -12.70 15.66
CA HIS A 176 4.12 -13.62 15.58
C HIS A 176 5.24 -13.32 16.58
N GLY A 177 5.03 -12.36 17.48
CA GLY A 177 6.02 -11.97 18.49
C GLY A 177 7.23 -11.20 17.93
N ILE A 178 7.12 -10.64 16.73
CA ILE A 178 8.18 -9.86 16.10
C ILE A 178 7.94 -8.37 16.41
N PRO A 179 8.91 -7.66 17.02
CA PRO A 179 8.82 -6.22 17.28
C PRO A 179 8.53 -5.43 16.01
N LEU A 180 7.50 -4.58 16.06
CA LEU A 180 7.05 -3.75 14.95
C LEU A 180 7.26 -2.27 15.28
N VAL A 181 8.01 -1.59 14.44
CA VAL A 181 8.20 -0.14 14.46
C VAL A 181 7.60 0.49 13.22
N VAL A 182 6.84 1.57 13.39
CA VAL A 182 6.38 2.38 12.26
C VAL A 182 7.13 3.71 12.25
N ALA A 183 7.80 4.00 11.15
CA ALA A 183 8.52 5.26 10.92
C ALA A 183 7.69 6.16 10.00
N VAL A 184 7.45 7.41 10.44
CA VAL A 184 6.64 8.40 9.73
C VAL A 184 7.48 9.65 9.46
N ASP A 185 7.84 9.86 8.20
CA ASP A 185 8.62 11.03 7.81
C ASP A 185 7.75 12.27 7.54
N LYS A 186 6.58 12.10 6.91
CA LYS A 186 5.72 13.20 6.47
C LYS A 186 4.31 13.15 7.05
N VAL A 187 3.60 12.03 6.84
CA VAL A 187 2.19 11.92 7.23
C VAL A 187 1.77 10.48 7.52
N ALA A 188 1.07 10.31 8.65
CA ALA A 188 0.27 9.13 8.96
C ALA A 188 -1.02 9.61 9.62
N ALA A 189 -2.05 9.86 8.82
CA ALA A 189 -3.31 10.44 9.28
C ALA A 189 -4.49 9.49 9.01
N SER A 190 -5.55 9.58 9.85
CA SER A 190 -6.77 8.78 9.70
C SER A 190 -6.45 7.28 9.56
N GLY A 191 -6.80 6.63 8.44
CA GLY A 191 -6.45 5.24 8.17
C GLY A 191 -4.94 4.96 8.20
N GLY A 192 -4.09 5.94 7.82
CA GLY A 192 -2.64 5.84 7.98
C GLY A 192 -2.23 5.78 9.46
N TYR A 193 -2.87 6.58 10.30
CA TYR A 193 -2.64 6.51 11.75
C TYR A 193 -3.16 5.19 12.36
N LEU A 194 -4.28 4.66 11.86
CA LEU A 194 -4.77 3.34 12.25
C LEU A 194 -3.70 2.25 12.03
N MET A 195 -3.00 2.30 10.89
CA MET A 195 -1.87 1.41 10.62
C MET A 195 -0.71 1.64 11.60
N ALA A 196 -0.36 2.92 11.85
CA ALA A 196 0.73 3.25 12.76
C ALA A 196 0.42 2.83 14.22
N ALA A 197 -0.83 2.95 14.65
CA ALA A 197 -1.26 2.62 16.01
C ALA A 197 -1.18 1.12 16.35
N VAL A 198 -1.06 0.26 15.35
CA VAL A 198 -0.82 -1.19 15.57
C VAL A 198 0.60 -1.45 16.05
N ALA A 199 1.58 -0.59 15.75
CA ALA A 199 2.98 -0.82 16.05
C ALA A 199 3.26 -0.78 17.57
N ASP A 200 4.32 -1.48 17.99
CA ASP A 200 4.85 -1.41 19.35
C ASP A 200 5.49 -0.04 19.60
N ARG A 201 6.00 0.60 18.55
CA ARG A 201 6.64 1.91 18.61
C ARG A 201 6.44 2.71 17.34
N ILE A 202 6.12 3.99 17.48
CA ILE A 202 6.01 4.94 16.36
C ILE A 202 7.19 5.92 16.46
N LEU A 203 7.95 6.03 15.39
CA LEU A 203 9.01 7.03 15.21
C LEU A 203 8.51 8.07 14.21
N ALA A 204 8.29 9.28 14.68
CA ALA A 204 7.81 10.35 13.81
C ALA A 204 8.85 11.46 13.68
N ALA A 205 9.02 11.97 12.46
CA ALA A 205 9.81 13.18 12.26
C ALA A 205 9.17 14.37 13.00
N PRO A 206 9.94 15.37 13.44
CA PRO A 206 9.43 16.48 14.26
C PRO A 206 8.25 17.24 13.63
N PHE A 207 8.17 17.28 12.31
CA PHE A 207 7.11 17.97 11.56
C PHE A 207 6.16 17.03 10.84
N ALA A 208 6.21 15.73 11.15
CA ALA A 208 5.27 14.77 10.59
C ALA A 208 3.83 15.05 11.07
N VAL A 209 2.89 14.96 10.16
CA VAL A 209 1.46 15.07 10.47
C VAL A 209 0.95 13.70 10.89
N ILE A 210 0.55 13.57 12.16
CA ILE A 210 0.04 12.32 12.72
C ILE A 210 -1.33 12.55 13.36
N GLY A 211 -2.20 11.52 13.34
CA GLY A 211 -3.51 11.57 14.00
C GLY A 211 -4.65 11.73 13.01
N SER A 212 -5.42 12.82 13.10
CA SER A 212 -6.66 12.98 12.32
C SER A 212 -7.60 11.78 12.49
N ILE A 213 -7.82 11.38 13.75
CA ILE A 213 -8.61 10.19 14.10
C ILE A 213 -10.09 10.52 13.93
N GLY A 214 -10.77 9.73 13.12
CA GLY A 214 -12.21 9.85 12.92
C GLY A 214 -12.66 9.25 11.59
N VAL A 215 -13.96 8.99 11.50
CA VAL A 215 -14.60 8.50 10.28
C VAL A 215 -15.59 9.55 9.81
N LEU A 216 -15.56 9.89 8.54
CA LEU A 216 -16.56 10.76 7.94
C LEU A 216 -17.33 10.02 6.84
N ALA A 217 -18.62 10.28 6.75
CA ALA A 217 -19.44 9.87 5.63
C ALA A 217 -20.20 11.08 5.09
N GLN A 218 -20.11 11.29 3.78
CA GLN A 218 -20.83 12.35 3.09
C GLN A 218 -21.85 11.72 2.15
N ILE A 219 -23.13 11.92 2.46
CA ILE A 219 -24.24 11.34 1.71
C ILE A 219 -25.11 12.49 1.17
N PRO A 220 -25.06 12.78 -0.14
CA PRO A 220 -25.98 13.75 -0.72
C PRO A 220 -27.41 13.21 -0.61
N ASN A 221 -28.38 14.09 -0.35
CA ASN A 221 -29.78 13.72 -0.34
C ASN A 221 -30.59 14.65 -1.24
N VAL A 222 -31.21 14.07 -2.27
CA VAL A 222 -32.00 14.79 -3.28
C VAL A 222 -33.51 14.57 -3.11
N HIS A 223 -33.96 13.99 -2.01
CA HIS A 223 -35.37 13.72 -1.74
C HIS A 223 -36.28 14.96 -1.96
N ARG A 224 -35.89 16.10 -1.40
CA ARG A 224 -36.68 17.34 -1.52
C ARG A 224 -36.78 17.86 -2.97
N LEU A 225 -35.74 17.62 -3.78
CA LEU A 225 -35.75 17.96 -5.20
C LEU A 225 -36.73 17.05 -5.95
N LEU A 226 -36.71 15.76 -5.72
CA LEU A 226 -37.61 14.79 -6.34
C LEU A 226 -39.07 15.09 -5.98
N LYS A 227 -39.33 15.36 -4.70
CA LYS A 227 -40.68 15.73 -4.23
C LYS A 227 -41.20 17.03 -4.85
N LYS A 228 -40.34 18.02 -5.09
CA LYS A 228 -40.70 19.25 -5.80
C LYS A 228 -41.12 19.01 -7.27
N HIS A 229 -40.67 17.92 -7.86
CA HIS A 229 -41.01 17.51 -9.23
C HIS A 229 -42.03 16.35 -9.29
N ASP A 230 -42.80 16.16 -8.21
CA ASP A 230 -43.85 15.12 -8.08
C ASP A 230 -43.31 13.70 -8.36
N VAL A 231 -42.04 13.43 -8.00
CA VAL A 231 -41.42 12.10 -8.06
C VAL A 231 -41.37 11.49 -6.68
N ASP A 232 -42.15 10.42 -6.48
CA ASP A 232 -42.11 9.60 -5.27
C ASP A 232 -41.11 8.47 -5.39
N VAL A 233 -40.41 8.17 -4.30
CA VAL A 233 -39.44 7.07 -4.23
C VAL A 233 -39.87 6.11 -3.12
N GLU A 234 -40.22 4.89 -3.50
CA GLU A 234 -40.51 3.83 -2.54
C GLU A 234 -39.24 3.03 -2.23
N LEU A 235 -38.90 2.94 -0.96
CA LEU A 235 -37.80 2.13 -0.47
C LEU A 235 -38.32 0.95 0.33
N LEU A 236 -38.41 -0.21 -0.29
CA LEU A 236 -38.84 -1.45 0.35
C LEU A 236 -37.64 -2.19 0.96
N THR A 237 -37.61 -2.36 2.25
CA THR A 237 -36.53 -3.06 2.97
C THR A 237 -37.11 -4.11 3.93
N ALA A 238 -36.46 -5.27 3.96
CA ALA A 238 -36.64 -6.26 5.01
C ALA A 238 -35.57 -6.05 6.09
N GLY A 239 -35.99 -5.76 7.31
CA GLY A 239 -35.14 -5.42 8.45
C GLY A 239 -35.07 -3.91 8.75
N LYS A 240 -35.32 -3.56 10.02
CA LYS A 240 -35.50 -2.17 10.51
C LYS A 240 -34.33 -1.24 10.16
N TYR A 241 -33.11 -1.75 10.19
CA TYR A 241 -31.88 -0.96 9.99
C TYR A 241 -31.09 -1.37 8.74
N LYS A 242 -31.75 -2.04 7.78
CA LYS A 242 -31.08 -2.45 6.54
C LYS A 242 -30.52 -1.25 5.78
N ARG A 243 -31.20 -0.11 5.83
CA ARG A 243 -30.74 1.16 5.28
C ARG A 243 -31.18 2.29 6.20
N THR A 244 -30.24 2.94 6.84
CA THR A 244 -30.48 4.03 7.80
C THR A 244 -30.52 5.39 7.14
N LEU A 245 -29.66 5.61 6.11
CA LEU A 245 -29.65 6.80 5.27
C LEU A 245 -29.76 6.43 3.79
N THR A 246 -30.38 7.32 3.02
CA THR A 246 -30.63 7.15 1.59
C THR A 246 -30.37 8.44 0.83
N VAL A 247 -29.99 8.31 -0.45
CA VAL A 247 -29.79 9.44 -1.35
C VAL A 247 -31.13 10.00 -1.86
N LEU A 248 -32.11 9.14 -2.12
CA LEU A 248 -33.35 9.49 -2.82
C LEU A 248 -34.57 9.63 -1.89
N GLY A 249 -34.65 8.83 -0.83
CA GLY A 249 -35.77 8.85 0.09
C GLY A 249 -35.55 9.82 1.26
N GLU A 250 -36.57 9.93 2.09
CA GLU A 250 -36.51 10.74 3.31
C GLU A 250 -35.58 10.12 4.36
N ASN A 251 -34.73 10.94 4.95
CA ASN A 251 -33.83 10.54 6.03
C ASN A 251 -34.39 11.00 7.37
N THR A 252 -34.68 10.04 8.22
CA THR A 252 -35.22 10.30 9.57
C THR A 252 -34.12 10.59 10.57
N ASP A 253 -34.44 11.26 11.68
CA ASP A 253 -33.48 11.55 12.75
C ASP A 253 -33.05 10.25 13.46
N GLU A 254 -33.93 9.26 13.62
CA GLU A 254 -33.56 7.94 14.12
C GLU A 254 -32.57 7.26 13.22
N GLY A 255 -32.73 7.32 11.87
CA GLY A 255 -31.81 6.81 10.89
C GLY A 255 -30.44 7.47 10.97
N ARG A 256 -30.39 8.81 11.13
CA ARG A 256 -29.14 9.56 11.31
C ARG A 256 -28.39 9.15 12.57
N GLN A 257 -29.09 9.09 13.71
CA GLN A 257 -28.46 8.66 14.96
C GLN A 257 -27.91 7.24 14.86
N LYS A 258 -28.69 6.32 14.29
CA LYS A 258 -28.23 4.93 14.10
C LYS A 258 -27.02 4.84 13.16
N PHE A 259 -26.98 5.65 12.11
CA PHE A 259 -25.83 5.72 11.21
C PHE A 259 -24.58 6.27 11.91
N ILE A 260 -24.71 7.34 12.69
CA ILE A 260 -23.60 7.91 13.49
C ILE A 260 -23.05 6.87 14.47
N LEU A 261 -23.91 6.14 15.16
CA LEU A 261 -23.49 5.06 16.05
C LEU A 261 -22.70 3.97 15.31
N SER A 262 -23.07 3.64 14.08
CA SER A 262 -22.31 2.66 13.29
C SER A 262 -20.92 3.18 12.89
N LEU A 263 -20.77 4.49 12.66
CA LEU A 263 -19.44 5.10 12.37
C LEU A 263 -18.52 5.09 13.59
N ILE A 264 -19.05 5.14 14.81
CA ILE A 264 -18.26 5.09 16.05
C ILE A 264 -17.63 3.70 16.26
N HIS A 265 -18.26 2.65 15.73
CA HIS A 265 -17.84 1.26 15.92
C HIS A 265 -16.97 0.74 14.76
N ILE A 266 -16.66 1.58 13.77
CA ILE A 266 -15.71 1.27 12.71
C ILE A 266 -14.28 1.63 13.15
#